data_7589a3ca5cb21e47e62ec520cbbc8a59
#
_entry.id   7589a3ca5cb21e47e62ec520cbbc8a59
#
_cell.length_a   1.000
_cell.length_b   1.000
_cell.length_c   1.000
_cell.angle_alpha   90.00
_cell.angle_beta   90.00
_cell.angle_gamma   90.00
#
_symmetry.space_group_name_H-M   'P 1'
#
loop_
_entity.id
_entity.type
_entity.pdbx_description
1 polymer ?
#
loop_
_entity_poly.entity_id
_entity_poly.type
_entity_poly.pdbx_seq_one_letter_code
_entity_poly.pdbx_strand_id
1 'polypeptide(L)'
;LIQPMMLLGLGTAFAGLVPALAPLYGVLSAASAALTGLLDRWAVWISAKPGAGIYFDTAYAAIVCLVLILLGWLAFHWRVRLRVAGPCILLAAAVSIGLGNALSRDVVHIDLVGSANAPAVVVTQNDTAVVLFRGGASAQNAVENQLARRGVQTVELVADLRTNPKTACTLEAERTLPAAEMAVNTAQKLRCTPALVEMLRTRNGCLVRLTVGNRQFAVVNGTVELAKQVTVQWLLASPAKPDAVQYKNVLALRSYDWMDNRKELAASISLRRHGGLKTE
;
A
#
# COMPACT_ATOMS: atom_id res chain seq x y z
N LEU A 1 25.87 -1.21 -9.39
CA LEU A 1 26.44 -1.41 -8.04
C LEU A 1 26.27 -2.83 -7.51
N ILE A 2 25.21 -3.56 -7.87
CA ILE A 2 24.99 -4.97 -7.41
C ILE A 2 26.11 -5.90 -7.91
N GLN A 3 26.53 -5.80 -9.17
CA GLN A 3 27.57 -6.65 -9.74
C GLN A 3 28.94 -6.51 -9.03
N PRO A 4 29.50 -5.31 -8.79
CA PRO A 4 30.76 -5.20 -8.02
C PRO A 4 30.61 -5.69 -6.57
N MET A 5 29.44 -5.57 -5.93
CA MET A 5 29.22 -6.15 -4.60
C MET A 5 29.21 -7.67 -4.62
N MET A 6 28.58 -8.30 -5.61
CA MET A 6 28.60 -9.75 -5.76
C MET A 6 30.04 -10.26 -6.00
N LEU A 7 30.83 -9.57 -6.84
CA LEU A 7 32.22 -9.93 -7.10
C LEU A 7 33.09 -9.76 -5.85
N LEU A 8 32.92 -8.68 -5.09
CA LEU A 8 33.63 -8.49 -3.82
C LEU A 8 33.23 -9.52 -2.76
N GLY A 9 31.92 -9.85 -2.68
CA GLY A 9 31.42 -10.89 -1.78
C GLY A 9 31.99 -12.27 -2.12
N LEU A 10 32.03 -12.61 -3.40
CA LEU A 10 32.63 -13.86 -3.89
C LEU A 10 34.14 -13.88 -3.65
N GLY A 11 34.85 -12.79 -3.89
CA GLY A 11 36.29 -12.63 -3.62
C GLY A 11 36.63 -12.76 -2.13
N THR A 12 35.82 -12.19 -1.23
CA THR A 12 35.95 -12.32 0.22
C THR A 12 35.74 -13.77 0.67
N ALA A 13 34.70 -14.44 0.14
CA ALA A 13 34.43 -15.83 0.45
C ALA A 13 35.62 -16.73 0.02
N PHE A 14 36.15 -16.49 -1.17
CA PHE A 14 37.32 -17.24 -1.70
C PHE A 14 38.59 -16.98 -0.88
N ALA A 15 38.85 -15.71 -0.53
CA ALA A 15 40.01 -15.34 0.28
C ALA A 15 39.95 -15.92 1.71
N GLY A 16 38.75 -16.11 2.26
CA GLY A 16 38.54 -16.74 3.56
C GLY A 16 38.76 -18.24 3.59
N LEU A 17 38.70 -18.92 2.43
CA LEU A 17 38.94 -20.36 2.30
C LEU A 17 40.44 -20.72 2.24
N VAL A 18 41.31 -19.78 1.89
CA VAL A 18 42.73 -20.02 1.69
C VAL A 18 43.56 -19.26 2.73
N PRO A 19 44.20 -19.93 3.71
CA PRO A 19 44.97 -19.27 4.80
C PRO A 19 46.05 -18.30 4.32
N ALA A 20 46.67 -18.58 3.18
CA ALA A 20 47.69 -17.72 2.57
C ALA A 20 47.12 -16.35 2.09
N LEU A 21 45.83 -16.23 1.93
CA LEU A 21 45.12 -15.01 1.47
C LEU A 21 44.50 -14.21 2.62
N ALA A 22 44.81 -14.53 3.88
CA ALA A 22 44.28 -13.85 5.06
C ALA A 22 44.39 -12.29 5.02
N PRO A 23 45.53 -11.68 4.60
CA PRO A 23 45.62 -10.23 4.49
C PRO A 23 44.69 -9.67 3.40
N LEU A 24 44.48 -10.40 2.31
CA LEU A 24 43.58 -10.02 1.23
C LEU A 24 42.10 -10.06 1.68
N TYR A 25 41.76 -11.03 2.52
CA TYR A 25 40.42 -11.15 3.15
C TYR A 25 40.07 -9.90 3.95
N GLY A 26 41.00 -9.38 4.76
CA GLY A 26 40.77 -8.16 5.54
C GLY A 26 40.44 -6.95 4.66
N VAL A 27 41.21 -6.76 3.58
CA VAL A 27 41.00 -5.65 2.65
C VAL A 27 39.67 -5.78 1.88
N LEU A 28 39.37 -6.96 1.36
CA LEU A 28 38.14 -7.22 0.62
C LEU A 28 36.88 -7.12 1.53
N SER A 29 36.98 -7.60 2.75
CA SER A 29 35.92 -7.49 3.76
C SER A 29 35.65 -6.02 4.12
N ALA A 30 36.70 -5.24 4.37
CA ALA A 30 36.59 -3.81 4.65
C ALA A 30 35.97 -3.03 3.46
N ALA A 31 36.40 -3.36 2.23
CA ALA A 31 35.86 -2.76 1.01
C ALA A 31 34.37 -3.11 0.82
N SER A 32 34.01 -4.37 1.06
CA SER A 32 32.61 -4.83 0.99
C SER A 32 31.73 -4.14 2.03
N ALA A 33 32.20 -4.03 3.27
CA ALA A 33 31.50 -3.34 4.35
C ALA A 33 31.33 -1.83 4.06
N ALA A 34 32.37 -1.18 3.52
CA ALA A 34 32.31 0.22 3.14
C ALA A 34 31.30 0.48 2.01
N LEU A 35 31.27 -0.38 0.98
CA LEU A 35 30.31 -0.32 -0.13
C LEU A 35 28.87 -0.56 0.34
N THR A 36 28.66 -1.53 1.21
CA THR A 36 27.34 -1.81 1.81
C THR A 36 26.86 -0.62 2.63
N GLY A 37 27.73 -0.07 3.49
CA GLY A 37 27.41 1.11 4.29
C GLY A 37 27.14 2.36 3.44
N LEU A 38 27.82 2.51 2.31
CA LEU A 38 27.57 3.60 1.36
C LEU A 38 26.20 3.42 0.69
N LEU A 39 25.86 2.21 0.25
CA LEU A 39 24.58 1.92 -0.36
C LEU A 39 23.42 2.11 0.62
N ASP A 40 23.59 1.69 1.86
CA ASP A 40 22.59 1.85 2.92
C ASP A 40 22.33 3.35 3.19
N ARG A 41 23.40 4.15 3.32
CA ARG A 41 23.27 5.60 3.45
C ARG A 41 22.58 6.26 2.25
N TRP A 42 22.90 5.81 1.04
CA TRP A 42 22.23 6.31 -0.17
C TRP A 42 20.76 5.91 -0.23
N ALA A 43 20.43 4.66 0.14
CA ALA A 43 19.07 4.19 0.21
C ALA A 43 18.24 4.99 1.22
N VAL A 44 18.76 5.19 2.43
CA VAL A 44 18.14 6.02 3.47
C VAL A 44 18.00 7.47 2.99
N TRP A 45 19.03 8.04 2.37
CA TRP A 45 18.99 9.43 1.88
C TRP A 45 17.95 9.59 0.75
N ILE A 46 17.85 8.63 -0.17
CA ILE A 46 16.86 8.65 -1.25
C ILE A 46 15.45 8.45 -0.68
N SER A 47 15.26 7.50 0.24
CA SER A 47 13.94 7.22 0.84
C SER A 47 13.39 8.39 1.66
N ALA A 48 14.27 9.22 2.22
CA ALA A 48 13.88 10.44 2.95
C ALA A 48 13.46 11.61 2.04
N LYS A 49 13.62 11.48 0.70
CA LYS A 49 13.21 12.55 -0.21
C LYS A 49 11.72 12.48 -0.53
N PRO A 50 11.01 13.63 -0.53
CA PRO A 50 9.61 13.66 -0.97
C PRO A 50 9.53 13.15 -2.42
N GLY A 51 8.68 12.17 -2.65
CA GLY A 51 8.53 11.51 -3.96
C GLY A 51 9.42 10.28 -4.20
N ALA A 52 10.18 9.82 -3.20
CA ALA A 52 10.95 8.57 -3.31
C ALA A 52 10.06 7.33 -3.46
N GLY A 53 8.82 7.38 -3.00
CA GLY A 53 7.79 6.34 -3.14
C GLY A 53 6.73 6.72 -4.18
N ILE A 54 7.12 6.94 -5.45
CA ILE A 54 6.14 7.19 -6.51
C ILE A 54 5.55 5.86 -6.93
N TYR A 55 4.27 5.65 -6.63
CA TYR A 55 3.54 4.51 -7.16
C TYR A 55 3.13 4.77 -8.60
N PHE A 56 3.70 4.00 -9.52
CA PHE A 56 3.22 3.96 -10.89
C PHE A 56 2.31 2.73 -11.08
N ASP A 57 1.17 2.92 -11.71
CA ASP A 57 0.45 1.80 -12.31
C ASP A 57 1.42 1.04 -13.22
N THR A 58 1.48 -0.30 -13.08
CA THR A 58 2.43 -1.15 -13.80
C THR A 58 2.38 -0.93 -15.32
N ALA A 59 1.20 -0.67 -15.86
CA ALA A 59 1.01 -0.36 -17.27
C ALA A 59 1.67 0.99 -17.65
N TYR A 60 1.51 2.01 -16.82
CA TYR A 60 2.13 3.32 -17.04
C TYR A 60 3.66 3.23 -16.93
N ALA A 61 4.18 2.54 -15.92
CA ALA A 61 5.62 2.32 -15.75
C ALA A 61 6.22 1.60 -16.97
N ALA A 62 5.55 0.57 -17.49
CA ALA A 62 5.99 -0.16 -18.66
C ALA A 62 6.05 0.76 -19.92
N ILE A 63 5.05 1.62 -20.13
CA ILE A 63 5.02 2.58 -21.22
C ILE A 63 6.17 3.58 -21.09
N VAL A 64 6.39 4.13 -19.89
CA VAL A 64 7.50 5.09 -19.63
C VAL A 64 8.85 4.44 -19.91
N CYS A 65 9.08 3.22 -19.41
CA CYS A 65 10.30 2.48 -19.65
C CYS A 65 10.51 2.23 -21.15
N LEU A 66 9.47 1.83 -21.88
CA LEU A 66 9.54 1.59 -23.32
C LEU A 66 9.88 2.86 -24.07
N VAL A 67 9.27 4.00 -23.73
CA VAL A 67 9.57 5.30 -24.34
C VAL A 67 11.01 5.73 -24.07
N LEU A 68 11.50 5.56 -22.83
CA LEU A 68 12.88 5.91 -22.48
C LEU A 68 13.91 5.02 -23.22
N ILE A 69 13.62 3.72 -23.34
CA ILE A 69 14.45 2.78 -24.12
C ILE A 69 14.46 3.19 -25.59
N LEU A 70 13.29 3.51 -26.16
CA LEU A 70 13.18 3.94 -27.55
C LEU A 70 13.95 5.25 -27.82
N LEU A 71 13.84 6.22 -26.92
CA LEU A 71 14.61 7.47 -26.99
C LEU A 71 16.11 7.22 -26.91
N GLY A 72 16.54 6.35 -26.01
CA GLY A 72 17.95 5.95 -25.91
C GLY A 72 18.46 5.27 -27.17
N TRP A 73 17.67 4.34 -27.72
CA TRP A 73 18.00 3.66 -28.98
C TRP A 73 18.07 4.64 -30.15
N LEU A 74 17.11 5.56 -30.25
CA LEU A 74 17.06 6.57 -31.30
C LEU A 74 18.26 7.53 -31.25
N ALA A 75 18.61 7.97 -30.01
CA ALA A 75 19.78 8.82 -29.79
C ALA A 75 21.08 8.10 -30.19
N PHE A 76 21.19 6.80 -29.92
CA PHE A 76 22.31 5.97 -30.33
C PHE A 76 22.36 5.80 -31.86
N HIS A 77 21.23 5.50 -32.48
CA HIS A 77 21.15 5.28 -33.94
C HIS A 77 21.49 6.54 -34.73
N TRP A 78 21.02 7.68 -34.27
CA TRP A 78 21.30 8.98 -34.93
C TRP A 78 22.63 9.61 -34.49
N ARG A 79 23.46 8.90 -33.71
CA ARG A 79 24.76 9.37 -33.21
C ARG A 79 24.68 10.76 -32.57
N VAL A 80 23.57 11.03 -31.86
CA VAL A 80 23.39 12.28 -31.13
C VAL A 80 24.45 12.38 -30.03
N ARG A 81 25.09 13.53 -29.89
CA ARG A 81 26.12 13.75 -28.87
C ARG A 81 25.51 13.52 -27.49
N LEU A 82 26.19 12.73 -26.67
CA LEU A 82 25.73 12.35 -25.32
C LEU A 82 25.37 13.58 -24.45
N ARG A 83 26.06 14.71 -24.68
CA ARG A 83 25.81 16.00 -24.03
C ARG A 83 24.41 16.57 -24.31
N VAL A 84 23.79 16.19 -25.41
CA VAL A 84 22.43 16.63 -25.80
C VAL A 84 21.42 15.53 -25.45
N ALA A 85 21.73 14.27 -25.77
CA ALA A 85 20.83 13.12 -25.51
C ALA A 85 20.57 12.93 -24.01
N GLY A 86 21.59 13.06 -23.18
CA GLY A 86 21.48 12.87 -21.71
C GLY A 86 20.44 13.82 -21.07
N PRO A 87 20.56 15.14 -21.20
CA PRO A 87 19.57 16.07 -20.68
C PRO A 87 18.16 15.87 -21.24
N CYS A 88 18.00 15.51 -22.52
CA CYS A 88 16.69 15.24 -23.12
C CYS A 88 16.03 14.00 -22.52
N ILE A 89 16.77 12.92 -22.30
CA ILE A 89 16.26 11.69 -21.65
C ILE A 89 15.88 11.98 -20.20
N LEU A 90 16.72 12.71 -19.46
CA LEU A 90 16.43 13.10 -18.07
C LEU A 90 15.18 13.99 -17.99
N LEU A 91 15.04 14.95 -18.92
CA LEU A 91 13.85 15.78 -18.98
C LEU A 91 12.59 14.95 -19.29
N ALA A 92 12.67 14.04 -20.25
CA ALA A 92 11.57 13.13 -20.57
C ALA A 92 11.19 12.25 -19.38
N ALA A 93 12.16 11.73 -18.64
CA ALA A 93 11.92 10.98 -17.42
C ALA A 93 11.25 11.86 -16.34
N ALA A 94 11.74 13.05 -16.07
CA ALA A 94 11.17 13.98 -15.10
C ALA A 94 9.73 14.38 -15.46
N VAL A 95 9.46 14.68 -16.73
CA VAL A 95 8.10 14.99 -17.22
C VAL A 95 7.18 13.78 -17.08
N SER A 96 7.66 12.59 -17.41
CA SER A 96 6.88 11.35 -17.25
C SER A 96 6.54 11.08 -15.78
N ILE A 97 7.50 11.28 -14.87
CA ILE A 97 7.28 11.16 -13.43
C ILE A 97 6.24 12.20 -12.96
N GLY A 98 6.40 13.45 -13.35
CA GLY A 98 5.46 14.53 -13.01
C GLY A 98 4.04 14.26 -13.50
N LEU A 99 3.91 13.77 -14.75
CA LEU A 99 2.63 13.41 -15.33
C LEU A 99 2.00 12.20 -14.63
N GLY A 100 2.78 11.16 -14.31
CA GLY A 100 2.32 10.01 -13.55
C GLY A 100 1.77 10.41 -12.19
N ASN A 101 2.50 11.25 -11.46
CA ASN A 101 2.04 11.81 -10.19
C ASN A 101 0.75 12.63 -10.33
N ALA A 102 0.66 13.47 -11.36
CA ALA A 102 -0.54 14.26 -11.60
C ALA A 102 -1.76 13.39 -11.91
N LEU A 103 -1.58 12.32 -12.68
CA LEU A 103 -2.65 11.37 -13.03
C LEU A 103 -3.08 10.48 -11.86
N SER A 104 -2.17 10.17 -10.94
CA SER A 104 -2.46 9.33 -9.76
C SER A 104 -3.10 10.10 -8.60
N ARG A 105 -2.98 11.43 -8.56
CA ARG A 105 -3.52 12.28 -7.48
C ARG A 105 -5.02 12.12 -7.23
N ASP A 106 -5.79 11.83 -8.27
CA ASP A 106 -7.24 11.70 -8.20
C ASP A 106 -7.71 10.24 -8.04
N VAL A 107 -6.79 9.30 -7.85
CA VAL A 107 -7.11 7.88 -7.69
C VAL A 107 -7.03 7.51 -6.22
N VAL A 108 -8.14 6.98 -5.70
CA VAL A 108 -8.20 6.36 -4.37
C VAL A 108 -8.18 4.86 -4.55
N HIS A 109 -7.27 4.20 -3.87
CA HIS A 109 -7.19 2.75 -3.85
C HIS A 109 -7.76 2.22 -2.53
N ILE A 110 -8.57 1.17 -2.61
CA ILE A 110 -9.10 0.43 -1.46
C ILE A 110 -8.59 -1.00 -1.59
N ASP A 111 -7.66 -1.37 -0.74
CA ASP A 111 -7.01 -2.67 -0.76
C ASP A 111 -7.48 -3.52 0.42
N LEU A 112 -7.81 -4.80 0.14
CA LEU A 112 -8.04 -5.81 1.16
C LEU A 112 -6.73 -6.57 1.41
N VAL A 113 -6.25 -6.57 2.65
CA VAL A 113 -4.91 -7.04 2.99
C VAL A 113 -4.94 -8.03 4.15
N GLY A 114 -4.13 -9.07 4.08
CA GLY A 114 -3.98 -10.05 5.16
C GLY A 114 -4.87 -11.27 5.01
N SER A 115 -5.40 -11.79 6.13
CA SER A 115 -6.19 -13.03 6.13
C SER A 115 -7.55 -12.84 5.46
N ALA A 116 -7.94 -13.79 4.62
CA ALA A 116 -9.24 -13.79 3.94
C ALA A 116 -10.44 -13.74 4.91
N ASN A 117 -10.31 -14.27 6.14
CA ASN A 117 -11.38 -14.27 7.13
C ASN A 117 -11.58 -12.91 7.83
N ALA A 118 -10.51 -12.15 7.99
CA ALA A 118 -10.54 -10.84 8.64
C ALA A 118 -9.51 -9.91 7.99
N PRO A 119 -9.66 -9.59 6.69
CA PRO A 119 -8.72 -8.72 6.02
C PRO A 119 -8.81 -7.30 6.59
N ALA A 120 -7.66 -6.66 6.76
CA ALA A 120 -7.62 -5.23 6.97
C ALA A 120 -7.99 -4.52 5.67
N VAL A 121 -8.58 -3.35 5.79
CA VAL A 121 -8.90 -2.49 4.65
C VAL A 121 -7.98 -1.29 4.68
N VAL A 122 -7.21 -1.10 3.62
CA VAL A 122 -6.28 0.02 3.48
C VAL A 122 -6.81 0.92 2.37
N VAL A 123 -7.13 2.16 2.71
CA VAL A 123 -7.60 3.17 1.76
C VAL A 123 -6.48 4.17 1.57
N THR A 124 -5.94 4.26 0.36
CA THR A 124 -4.79 5.12 0.06
C THR A 124 -5.14 6.14 -1.02
N GLN A 125 -4.62 7.34 -0.87
CA GLN A 125 -4.62 8.39 -1.89
C GLN A 125 -3.30 9.16 -1.79
N ASN A 126 -2.52 9.15 -2.87
CA ASN A 126 -1.16 9.71 -2.88
C ASN A 126 -0.28 9.06 -1.79
N ASP A 127 0.21 9.87 -0.87
CA ASP A 127 1.08 9.55 0.25
C ASP A 127 0.35 9.36 1.58
N THR A 128 -0.98 9.49 1.59
CA THR A 128 -1.82 9.36 2.78
C THR A 128 -2.65 8.09 2.78
N ALA A 129 -2.90 7.54 3.96
CA ALA A 129 -3.73 6.36 4.13
C ALA A 129 -4.67 6.42 5.33
N VAL A 130 -5.77 5.66 5.21
CA VAL A 130 -6.68 5.30 6.29
C VAL A 130 -6.70 3.78 6.38
N VAL A 131 -6.47 3.23 7.56
CA VAL A 131 -6.43 1.79 7.80
C VAL A 131 -7.57 1.37 8.70
N LEU A 132 -8.38 0.41 8.24
CA LEU A 132 -9.35 -0.28 9.08
C LEU A 132 -8.78 -1.65 9.46
N PHE A 133 -8.39 -1.76 10.71
CA PHE A 133 -7.67 -2.92 11.20
C PHE A 133 -8.61 -3.92 11.87
N ARG A 134 -8.55 -5.21 11.48
CA ARG A 134 -9.38 -6.28 12.02
C ARG A 134 -8.60 -7.51 12.47
N GLY A 135 -7.37 -7.63 12.04
CA GLY A 135 -6.57 -8.85 12.21
C GLY A 135 -5.68 -8.87 13.45
N GLY A 136 -4.82 -9.88 13.52
CA GLY A 136 -3.73 -10.00 14.49
C GLY A 136 -2.40 -9.48 13.92
N ALA A 137 -1.26 -9.89 14.54
CA ALA A 137 0.08 -9.47 14.16
C ALA A 137 0.43 -9.74 12.69
N SER A 138 -0.03 -10.87 12.12
CA SER A 138 0.19 -11.17 10.70
C SER A 138 -0.51 -10.19 9.76
N ALA A 139 -1.67 -9.67 10.15
CA ALA A 139 -2.37 -8.65 9.39
C ALA A 139 -1.67 -7.30 9.48
N GLN A 140 -1.00 -7.00 10.60
CA GLN A 140 -0.21 -5.79 10.75
C GLN A 140 0.95 -5.76 9.76
N ASN A 141 1.77 -6.81 9.72
CA ASN A 141 2.88 -6.91 8.76
C ASN A 141 2.39 -6.81 7.30
N ALA A 142 1.21 -7.38 7.00
CA ALA A 142 0.63 -7.29 5.67
C ALA A 142 0.19 -5.85 5.34
N VAL A 143 -0.37 -5.12 6.32
CA VAL A 143 -0.73 -3.69 6.17
C VAL A 143 0.53 -2.85 5.95
N GLU A 144 1.57 -3.02 6.77
CA GLU A 144 2.84 -2.30 6.64
C GLU A 144 3.47 -2.51 5.26
N ASN A 145 3.50 -3.77 4.79
CA ASN A 145 3.98 -4.09 3.45
C ASN A 145 3.14 -3.43 2.34
N GLN A 146 1.82 -3.35 2.52
CA GLN A 146 0.96 -2.69 1.54
C GLN A 146 1.12 -1.18 1.54
N LEU A 147 1.24 -0.55 2.71
CA LEU A 147 1.54 0.87 2.84
C LEU A 147 2.87 1.21 2.16
N ALA A 148 3.91 0.40 2.40
CA ALA A 148 5.20 0.56 1.74
C ALA A 148 5.11 0.40 0.22
N ARG A 149 4.35 -0.60 -0.28
CA ARG A 149 4.11 -0.79 -1.72
C ARG A 149 3.40 0.38 -2.37
N ARG A 150 2.45 1.02 -1.66
CA ARG A 150 1.71 2.20 -2.13
C ARG A 150 2.48 3.50 -1.95
N GLY A 151 3.66 3.47 -1.32
CA GLY A 151 4.48 4.66 -1.08
C GLY A 151 3.84 5.62 -0.08
N VAL A 152 3.02 5.11 0.84
CA VAL A 152 2.37 5.90 1.88
C VAL A 152 3.41 6.42 2.86
N GLN A 153 3.39 7.72 3.12
CA GLN A 153 4.27 8.37 4.10
C GLN A 153 3.54 8.68 5.40
N THR A 154 2.23 8.94 5.33
CA THR A 154 1.43 9.32 6.49
C THR A 154 0.17 8.48 6.59
N VAL A 155 -0.03 7.85 7.74
CA VAL A 155 -1.30 7.20 8.07
C VAL A 155 -2.11 8.16 8.93
N GLU A 156 -3.15 8.77 8.35
CA GLU A 156 -3.99 9.75 9.07
C GLU A 156 -4.84 9.09 10.15
N LEU A 157 -5.33 7.89 9.90
CA LEU A 157 -6.21 7.18 10.82
C LEU A 157 -5.98 5.67 10.79
N VAL A 158 -5.81 5.08 11.96
CA VAL A 158 -5.98 3.64 12.18
C VAL A 158 -7.26 3.43 13.01
N ALA A 159 -8.28 2.85 12.39
CA ALA A 159 -9.49 2.40 13.08
C ALA A 159 -9.36 0.92 13.40
N ASP A 160 -9.17 0.59 14.68
CA ASP A 160 -9.11 -0.80 15.14
C ASP A 160 -10.53 -1.31 15.45
N LEU A 161 -11.05 -2.18 14.57
CA LEU A 161 -12.40 -2.71 14.66
C LEU A 161 -12.54 -3.86 15.66
N ARG A 162 -11.47 -4.26 16.33
CA ARG A 162 -11.50 -5.35 17.30
C ARG A 162 -12.13 -4.87 18.62
N THR A 163 -13.16 -5.54 19.04
CA THR A 163 -13.87 -5.18 20.27
C THR A 163 -13.16 -5.69 21.53
N ASN A 164 -12.33 -6.73 21.41
CA ASN A 164 -11.54 -7.30 22.51
C ASN A 164 -10.17 -7.76 21.98
N PRO A 165 -9.24 -6.83 21.69
CA PRO A 165 -7.93 -7.19 21.18
C PRO A 165 -7.05 -7.81 22.25
N LYS A 166 -6.47 -8.99 21.99
CA LYS A 166 -5.44 -9.59 22.86
C LYS A 166 -4.10 -8.86 22.78
N THR A 167 -3.81 -8.23 21.67
CA THR A 167 -2.59 -7.48 21.40
C THR A 167 -2.95 -6.11 20.86
N ALA A 168 -2.26 -5.07 21.30
CA ALA A 168 -2.44 -3.73 20.77
C ALA A 168 -2.09 -3.66 19.27
N CYS A 169 -2.72 -2.75 18.56
CA CYS A 169 -2.28 -2.37 17.23
C CYS A 169 -1.11 -1.40 17.38
N THR A 170 0.05 -1.71 16.79
CA THR A 170 1.26 -0.89 16.87
C THR A 170 1.52 -0.08 15.61
N LEU A 171 0.56 -0.03 14.68
CA LEU A 171 0.65 0.81 13.49
C LEU A 171 0.71 2.29 13.89
N GLU A 172 1.75 2.97 13.45
CA GLU A 172 1.89 4.40 13.66
C GLU A 172 0.87 5.17 12.82
N ALA A 173 0.14 6.07 13.45
CA ALA A 173 -0.85 6.93 12.79
C ALA A 173 -1.01 8.25 13.55
N GLU A 174 -1.44 9.29 12.85
CA GLU A 174 -1.73 10.59 13.49
C GLU A 174 -2.91 10.48 14.47
N ARG A 175 -3.88 9.62 14.15
CA ARG A 175 -5.05 9.34 15.00
C ARG A 175 -5.34 7.86 15.04
N THR A 176 -5.79 7.41 16.21
CA THR A 176 -6.26 6.05 16.41
C THR A 176 -7.70 6.06 16.89
N LEU A 177 -8.50 5.12 16.39
CA LEU A 177 -9.89 4.96 16.79
C LEU A 177 -10.13 3.47 17.15
N PRO A 178 -9.83 3.07 18.40
CA PRO A 178 -10.03 1.70 18.84
C PRO A 178 -11.49 1.45 19.23
N ALA A 179 -12.14 0.47 18.59
CA ALA A 179 -13.50 0.06 18.95
C ALA A 179 -13.61 -0.41 20.41
N ALA A 180 -12.54 -0.97 20.95
CA ALA A 180 -12.50 -1.44 22.34
C ALA A 180 -12.75 -0.32 23.36
N GLU A 181 -12.33 0.90 23.08
CA GLU A 181 -12.45 2.07 23.96
C GLU A 181 -13.74 2.87 23.74
N MET A 182 -14.46 2.62 22.64
CA MET A 182 -15.73 3.29 22.39
C MET A 182 -16.84 2.75 23.30
N ALA A 183 -17.74 3.60 23.74
CA ALA A 183 -18.94 3.15 24.43
C ALA A 183 -19.86 2.36 23.49
N VAL A 184 -20.57 1.37 24.04
CA VAL A 184 -21.50 0.54 23.25
C VAL A 184 -22.65 1.41 22.74
N ASN A 185 -23.07 1.17 21.49
CA ASN A 185 -24.11 1.91 20.77
C ASN A 185 -23.76 3.40 20.53
N THR A 186 -22.47 3.72 20.49
CA THR A 186 -22.02 5.05 20.09
C THR A 186 -21.44 5.02 18.67
N ALA A 187 -21.63 6.14 17.97
CA ALA A 187 -21.06 6.38 16.66
C ALA A 187 -20.03 7.51 16.73
N GLN A 188 -18.90 7.31 16.11
CA GLN A 188 -17.90 8.35 15.90
C GLN A 188 -17.70 8.59 14.42
N LYS A 189 -17.58 9.87 14.03
CA LYS A 189 -17.38 10.29 12.67
C LYS A 189 -16.12 11.12 12.56
N LEU A 190 -15.19 10.64 11.74
CA LEU A 190 -13.91 11.29 11.51
C LEU A 190 -13.75 11.57 10.02
N ARG A 191 -13.38 12.80 9.70
CA ARG A 191 -13.02 13.19 8.34
C ARG A 191 -11.52 13.08 8.19
N CYS A 192 -11.10 12.23 7.27
CA CYS A 192 -9.71 11.96 6.92
C CYS A 192 -9.54 12.05 5.41
N THR A 193 -8.34 12.24 4.94
CA THR A 193 -7.99 12.07 3.54
C THR A 193 -7.57 10.61 3.32
N PRO A 194 -8.17 9.83 2.45
CA PRO A 194 -9.12 10.19 1.37
C PRO A 194 -10.60 9.94 1.70
N ALA A 195 -10.95 9.56 2.91
CA ALA A 195 -12.27 9.03 3.23
C ALA A 195 -12.90 9.67 4.47
N LEU A 196 -14.22 9.73 4.46
CA LEU A 196 -14.98 9.97 5.68
C LEU A 196 -15.26 8.63 6.35
N VAL A 197 -14.82 8.48 7.59
CA VAL A 197 -14.95 7.25 8.39
C VAL A 197 -16.02 7.47 9.44
N GLU A 198 -17.08 6.68 9.41
CA GLU A 198 -18.10 6.63 10.45
C GLU A 198 -18.05 5.23 11.09
N MET A 199 -17.66 5.16 12.34
CA MET A 199 -17.55 3.93 13.10
C MET A 199 -18.64 3.85 14.14
N LEU A 200 -19.41 2.79 14.12
CA LEU A 200 -20.47 2.47 15.08
C LEU A 200 -20.07 1.21 15.85
N ARG A 201 -19.95 1.32 17.17
CA ARG A 201 -19.76 0.17 18.04
C ARG A 201 -21.11 -0.36 18.52
N THR A 202 -21.33 -1.66 18.36
CA THR A 202 -22.42 -2.40 18.98
C THR A 202 -21.87 -3.31 20.11
N ARG A 203 -22.76 -4.00 20.81
CA ARG A 203 -22.36 -4.89 21.93
C ARG A 203 -21.41 -5.99 21.47
N ASN A 204 -21.67 -6.61 20.30
CA ASN A 204 -20.97 -7.80 19.82
C ASN A 204 -20.16 -7.55 18.55
N GLY A 205 -20.03 -6.30 18.11
CA GLY A 205 -19.32 -6.00 16.88
C GLY A 205 -19.16 -4.51 16.62
N CYS A 206 -18.63 -4.23 15.45
CA CYS A 206 -18.37 -2.89 14.97
C CYS A 206 -18.73 -2.79 13.48
N LEU A 207 -19.42 -1.72 13.11
CA LEU A 207 -19.70 -1.36 11.72
C LEU A 207 -18.93 -0.08 11.39
N VAL A 208 -18.19 -0.11 10.31
CA VAL A 208 -17.57 1.09 9.75
C VAL A 208 -18.18 1.38 8.39
N ARG A 209 -18.65 2.60 8.22
CA ARG A 209 -19.05 3.16 6.94
C ARG A 209 -17.94 4.08 6.45
N LEU A 210 -17.40 3.77 5.27
CA LEU A 210 -16.45 4.59 4.56
C LEU A 210 -17.18 5.33 3.44
N THR A 211 -16.99 6.63 3.35
CA THR A 211 -17.47 7.41 2.22
C THR A 211 -16.27 7.98 1.48
N VAL A 212 -16.09 7.56 0.24
CA VAL A 212 -15.03 8.00 -0.66
C VAL A 212 -15.69 8.66 -1.87
N GLY A 213 -15.57 9.95 -1.98
CA GLY A 213 -16.33 10.72 -2.98
C GLY A 213 -17.84 10.51 -2.81
N ASN A 214 -18.50 10.00 -3.86
CA ASN A 214 -19.93 9.71 -3.86
C ASN A 214 -20.27 8.24 -3.55
N ARG A 215 -19.28 7.43 -3.17
CA ARG A 215 -19.45 5.99 -2.95
C ARG A 215 -19.34 5.64 -1.49
N GLN A 216 -20.20 4.70 -1.07
CA GLN A 216 -20.27 4.24 0.30
C GLN A 216 -19.89 2.76 0.37
N PHE A 217 -19.00 2.47 1.29
CA PHE A 217 -18.49 1.13 1.60
C PHE A 217 -18.81 0.81 3.05
N ALA A 218 -19.11 -0.44 3.34
CA ALA A 218 -19.25 -0.90 4.71
C ALA A 218 -18.23 -2.00 5.02
N VAL A 219 -17.71 -1.96 6.23
CA VAL A 219 -16.86 -3.01 6.82
C VAL A 219 -17.51 -3.42 8.13
N VAL A 220 -17.77 -4.71 8.29
CA VAL A 220 -18.38 -5.27 9.49
C VAL A 220 -17.40 -6.19 10.18
N ASN A 221 -17.24 -6.04 11.48
CA ASN A 221 -16.46 -6.93 12.33
C ASN A 221 -17.32 -7.42 13.48
N GLY A 222 -17.50 -8.73 13.60
CA GLY A 222 -18.41 -9.34 14.58
C GLY A 222 -19.89 -9.24 14.17
N THR A 223 -20.78 -9.46 15.15
CA THR A 223 -22.22 -9.38 14.96
C THR A 223 -22.70 -7.96 15.25
N VAL A 224 -23.37 -7.36 14.29
CA VAL A 224 -23.89 -5.99 14.41
C VAL A 224 -25.41 -6.03 14.31
N GLU A 225 -26.07 -5.62 15.37
CA GLU A 225 -27.51 -5.46 15.45
C GLU A 225 -27.87 -3.99 15.42
N LEU A 226 -28.70 -3.58 14.46
CA LEU A 226 -29.15 -2.21 14.29
C LEU A 226 -30.66 -2.14 14.20
N ALA A 227 -31.24 -1.12 14.81
CA ALA A 227 -32.68 -0.85 14.71
C ALA A 227 -33.10 -0.52 13.26
N LYS A 228 -32.21 0.02 12.44
CA LYS A 228 -32.43 0.32 11.04
C LYS A 228 -31.22 -0.13 10.22
N GLN A 229 -31.49 -0.82 9.12
CA GLN A 229 -30.42 -1.25 8.20
C GLN A 229 -29.72 -0.06 7.56
N VAL A 230 -28.39 -0.18 7.40
CA VAL A 230 -27.57 0.82 6.71
C VAL A 230 -27.44 0.39 5.24
N THR A 231 -27.78 1.28 4.33
CA THR A 231 -27.63 1.02 2.89
C THR A 231 -26.28 1.54 2.41
N VAL A 232 -25.51 0.68 1.71
CA VAL A 232 -24.24 1.01 1.10
C VAL A 232 -24.16 0.46 -0.33
N GLN A 233 -23.20 0.94 -1.09
CA GLN A 233 -22.98 0.42 -2.44
C GLN A 233 -22.13 -0.86 -2.41
N TRP A 234 -21.14 -0.91 -1.52
CA TRP A 234 -20.18 -2.00 -1.41
C TRP A 234 -20.04 -2.50 0.02
N LEU A 235 -20.08 -3.82 0.17
CA LEU A 235 -19.68 -4.50 1.40
C LEU A 235 -18.26 -5.03 1.21
N LEU A 236 -17.36 -4.70 2.13
CA LEU A 236 -15.96 -5.13 2.09
C LEU A 236 -15.76 -6.32 3.03
N ALA A 237 -15.40 -7.44 2.49
CA ALA A 237 -14.94 -8.66 3.15
C ALA A 237 -15.64 -8.97 4.49
N SER A 238 -16.83 -9.52 4.45
CA SER A 238 -17.53 -9.99 5.64
C SER A 238 -17.63 -11.51 5.62
N PRO A 239 -17.05 -12.25 6.58
CA PRO A 239 -17.14 -13.71 6.63
C PRO A 239 -18.56 -14.21 6.93
N ALA A 240 -19.37 -13.42 7.62
CA ALA A 240 -20.79 -13.70 7.88
C ALA A 240 -21.67 -12.71 7.11
N LYS A 241 -22.87 -13.16 6.70
CA LYS A 241 -23.85 -12.26 6.09
C LYS A 241 -24.28 -11.21 7.11
N PRO A 242 -24.06 -9.93 6.83
CA PRO A 242 -24.44 -8.88 7.78
C PRO A 242 -25.91 -8.50 7.58
N ASP A 243 -26.78 -8.87 8.51
CA ASP A 243 -28.22 -8.50 8.45
C ASP A 243 -28.47 -7.01 8.64
N ALA A 244 -27.53 -6.32 9.27
CA ALA A 244 -27.59 -4.89 9.53
C ALA A 244 -27.29 -4.01 8.31
N VAL A 245 -26.81 -4.56 7.19
CA VAL A 245 -26.34 -3.81 6.03
C VAL A 245 -27.00 -4.26 4.75
N GLN A 246 -27.62 -3.33 4.03
CA GLN A 246 -28.06 -3.54 2.64
C GLN A 246 -26.96 -3.10 1.68
N TYR A 247 -26.56 -3.94 0.75
CA TYR A 247 -25.49 -3.68 -0.19
C TYR A 247 -25.86 -4.11 -1.61
N LYS A 248 -25.23 -3.47 -2.61
CA LYS A 248 -25.39 -3.86 -4.03
C LYS A 248 -24.31 -4.85 -4.47
N ASN A 249 -23.06 -4.61 -4.05
CA ASN A 249 -21.88 -5.36 -4.44
C ASN A 249 -21.10 -5.80 -3.21
N VAL A 250 -20.31 -6.87 -3.37
CA VAL A 250 -19.41 -7.38 -2.33
C VAL A 250 -18.02 -7.49 -2.91
N LEU A 251 -17.04 -6.95 -2.19
CA LEU A 251 -15.62 -7.17 -2.47
C LEU A 251 -15.04 -8.09 -1.41
N ALA A 252 -14.45 -9.20 -1.82
CA ALA A 252 -13.88 -10.18 -0.89
C ALA A 252 -12.67 -10.88 -1.48
N LEU A 253 -11.72 -11.27 -0.62
CA LEU A 253 -10.53 -12.03 -0.99
C LEU A 253 -10.85 -13.50 -1.31
N ARG A 254 -11.98 -14.00 -0.84
CA ARG A 254 -12.48 -15.36 -1.13
C ARG A 254 -14.00 -15.37 -1.20
N SER A 255 -14.53 -16.43 -1.82
CA SER A 255 -15.97 -16.71 -1.79
C SER A 255 -16.40 -17.19 -0.41
N TYR A 256 -17.51 -16.66 0.09
CA TYR A 256 -18.22 -17.15 1.28
C TYR A 256 -19.54 -17.81 0.88
N ASP A 257 -20.04 -18.75 1.67
CA ASP A 257 -21.24 -19.56 1.35
C ASP A 257 -22.52 -18.72 1.18
N TRP A 258 -22.60 -17.57 1.83
CA TRP A 258 -23.74 -16.65 1.75
C TRP A 258 -23.68 -15.70 0.55
N MET A 259 -22.58 -15.68 -0.21
CA MET A 259 -22.41 -14.78 -1.36
C MET A 259 -23.08 -15.37 -2.59
N ASP A 260 -24.01 -14.62 -3.20
CA ASP A 260 -24.62 -14.93 -4.49
C ASP A 260 -23.62 -14.74 -5.66
N ASN A 261 -24.05 -15.09 -6.89
CA ASN A 261 -23.23 -14.99 -8.12
C ASN A 261 -22.78 -13.57 -8.51
N ARG A 262 -23.15 -12.53 -7.76
CA ARG A 262 -22.73 -11.11 -7.98
C ARG A 262 -21.44 -10.75 -7.25
N LYS A 263 -20.50 -11.66 -7.18
CA LYS A 263 -19.23 -11.50 -6.47
C LYS A 263 -18.21 -10.81 -7.33
N GLU A 264 -17.52 -9.85 -6.76
CA GLU A 264 -16.20 -9.46 -7.24
C GLU A 264 -15.16 -10.02 -6.28
N LEU A 265 -14.47 -11.08 -6.70
CA LEU A 265 -13.30 -11.60 -6.01
C LEU A 265 -12.12 -10.77 -6.48
N ALA A 266 -11.78 -9.76 -5.70
CA ALA A 266 -10.66 -8.90 -5.99
C ALA A 266 -10.00 -8.44 -4.69
N ALA A 267 -8.70 -8.18 -4.76
CA ALA A 267 -7.94 -7.70 -3.63
C ALA A 267 -7.99 -6.17 -3.51
N SER A 268 -8.35 -5.47 -4.59
CA SER A 268 -8.22 -4.02 -4.68
C SER A 268 -9.32 -3.40 -5.56
N ILE A 269 -9.73 -2.20 -5.16
CA ILE A 269 -10.59 -1.33 -5.96
C ILE A 269 -9.87 -0.01 -6.16
N SER A 270 -9.81 0.44 -7.40
CA SER A 270 -9.33 1.77 -7.76
C SER A 270 -10.50 2.66 -8.14
N LEU A 271 -10.61 3.81 -7.46
CA LEU A 271 -11.67 4.79 -7.67
C LEU A 271 -11.06 6.08 -8.22
N ARG A 272 -11.54 6.55 -9.36
CA ARG A 272 -11.24 7.90 -9.85
C ARG A 272 -12.29 8.89 -9.35
N ARG A 273 -11.87 10.08 -8.96
CA ARG A 273 -12.73 11.15 -8.43
C ARG A 273 -13.90 11.49 -9.36
N HIS A 274 -13.75 11.33 -10.66
CA HIS A 274 -14.78 11.60 -11.68
C HIS A 274 -15.52 10.35 -12.18
N GLY A 275 -15.58 9.28 -11.39
CA GLY A 275 -16.59 8.22 -11.58
C GLY A 275 -16.13 6.88 -12.16
N GLY A 276 -14.87 6.71 -12.55
CA GLY A 276 -14.35 5.39 -12.95
C GLY A 276 -14.13 4.49 -11.73
N LEU A 277 -14.63 3.24 -11.78
CA LEU A 277 -14.30 2.19 -10.82
C LEU A 277 -13.63 1.06 -11.59
N LYS A 278 -12.50 0.59 -11.08
CA LYS A 278 -11.79 -0.57 -11.60
C LYS A 278 -11.49 -1.49 -10.42
N THR A 279 -11.84 -2.75 -10.54
CA THR A 279 -11.49 -3.84 -9.59
C THR A 279 -10.26 -4.58 -10.09
N GLU A 280 -9.32 -4.85 -9.19
CA GLU A 280 -8.04 -5.52 -9.48
C GLU A 280 -7.82 -6.72 -8.53
#